data_41cb02ae5c49631438ab2897c74e2b3a
#
_entry.id   41cb02ae5c49631438ab2897c74e2b3a
#
_cell.length_a   1.000
_cell.length_b   1.000
_cell.length_c   1.000
_cell.angle_alpha   90.00
_cell.angle_beta   90.00
_cell.angle_gamma   90.00
#
_symmetry.space_group_name_H-M   'P 1'
#
loop_
_entity.id
_entity.type
_entity.pdbx_description
1 polymer ?
#
loop_
_entity_poly.entity_id
_entity_poly.type
_entity_poly.pdbx_seq_one_letter_code
_entity_poly.pdbx_strand_id
1 'polypeptide(L)'
;SDVYKRQDVDDLLSVLAALDDPDAIFALLEDLFTVREIRETSQRLGVARLLAAGKSYAAIEAETGASATTIARVSKCLSYGAGGYEQALKILDARP
;
A
#
# COMPACT_ATOMS: atom_id res chain seq x y z
N SER A 1 19.89 -0.54 17.05
CA SER A 1 19.97 -1.64 16.09
C SER A 1 18.95 -1.47 14.99
N ASP A 2 19.29 -1.93 13.85
CA ASP A 2 18.41 -1.84 12.70
C ASP A 2 17.28 -2.84 12.81
N VAL A 3 16.05 -2.39 12.58
CA VAL A 3 14.88 -3.25 12.49
C VAL A 3 14.98 -4.11 11.23
N TYR A 4 15.68 -3.62 10.22
CA TYR A 4 15.83 -4.27 8.93
C TYR A 4 17.27 -4.73 8.72
N LYS A 5 17.43 -5.89 8.12
CA LYS A 5 18.70 -6.27 7.51
C LYS A 5 18.79 -5.55 6.19
N ARG A 6 19.75 -4.66 6.06
CA ARG A 6 19.86 -3.79 4.89
C ARG A 6 19.98 -4.57 3.58
N GLN A 7 20.78 -5.64 3.60
CA GLN A 7 20.95 -6.46 2.39
C GLN A 7 19.63 -7.11 1.95
N ASP A 8 18.83 -7.62 2.90
CA ASP A 8 17.57 -8.27 2.57
C ASP A 8 16.58 -7.24 1.99
N VAL A 9 16.53 -6.05 2.54
CA VAL A 9 15.66 -4.98 2.02
C VAL A 9 16.13 -4.54 0.63
N ASP A 10 17.43 -4.38 0.44
CA ASP A 10 17.97 -3.99 -0.86
C ASP A 10 17.68 -5.05 -1.92
N ASP A 11 17.78 -6.33 -1.58
CA ASP A 11 17.46 -7.43 -2.49
C ASP A 11 15.99 -7.40 -2.88
N LEU A 12 15.10 -7.21 -1.91
CA LEU A 12 13.65 -7.12 -2.18
C LEU A 12 13.34 -5.96 -3.12
N LEU A 13 13.90 -4.81 -2.85
CA LEU A 13 13.67 -3.62 -3.69
C LEU A 13 14.22 -3.83 -5.10
N SER A 14 15.38 -4.47 -5.23
CA SER A 14 15.98 -4.77 -6.54
C SER A 14 15.10 -5.71 -7.36
N VAL A 15 14.54 -6.74 -6.72
CA VAL A 15 13.64 -7.67 -7.39
C VAL A 15 12.35 -6.96 -7.83
N LEU A 16 11.73 -6.21 -6.93
CA LEU A 16 10.50 -5.49 -7.26
C LEU A 16 10.72 -4.48 -8.38
N ALA A 17 11.86 -3.78 -8.36
CA ALA A 17 12.19 -2.81 -9.42
C ALA A 17 12.44 -3.45 -10.78
N ALA A 18 12.89 -4.70 -10.80
CA ALA A 18 13.18 -5.42 -12.05
C ALA A 18 11.93 -6.09 -12.64
N LEU A 19 10.91 -6.37 -11.82
CA LEU A 19 9.68 -6.98 -12.29
C LEU A 19 8.79 -5.92 -12.91
N ASP A 20 8.42 -6.10 -14.16
CA ASP A 20 7.53 -5.17 -14.87
C ASP A 20 6.18 -5.79 -15.25
N ASP A 21 5.99 -7.07 -14.94
CA ASP A 21 4.76 -7.80 -15.21
C ASP A 21 3.93 -7.93 -13.91
N PRO A 22 2.69 -7.42 -13.88
CA PRO A 22 1.82 -7.54 -12.70
C PRO A 22 1.63 -8.98 -12.23
N ASP A 23 1.54 -9.95 -13.14
CA ASP A 23 1.37 -11.35 -12.76
C ASP A 23 2.60 -11.90 -12.04
N ALA A 24 3.80 -11.52 -12.50
CA ALA A 24 5.05 -11.92 -11.84
C ALA A 24 5.18 -11.27 -10.45
N ILE A 25 4.81 -10.02 -10.34
CA ILE A 25 4.80 -9.31 -9.05
C ILE A 25 3.82 -9.99 -8.09
N PHE A 26 2.61 -10.31 -8.55
CA PHE A 26 1.61 -10.94 -7.71
C PHE A 26 2.06 -12.33 -7.24
N ALA A 27 2.68 -13.11 -8.13
CA ALA A 27 3.23 -14.42 -7.75
C ALA A 27 4.27 -14.31 -6.64
N LEU A 28 5.15 -13.30 -6.72
CA LEU A 28 6.12 -13.05 -5.66
C LEU A 28 5.44 -12.65 -4.35
N LEU A 29 4.43 -11.79 -4.42
CA LEU A 29 3.68 -11.38 -3.23
C LEU A 29 2.97 -12.58 -2.58
N GLU A 30 2.41 -13.49 -3.38
CA GLU A 30 1.79 -14.70 -2.86
C GLU A 30 2.79 -15.61 -2.12
N ASP A 31 4.03 -15.64 -2.58
CA ASP A 31 5.07 -16.42 -1.91
C ASP A 31 5.61 -15.74 -0.65
N LEU A 32 5.71 -14.41 -0.67
CA LEU A 32 6.26 -13.64 0.45
C LEU A 32 5.26 -13.39 1.57
N PHE A 33 4.01 -13.14 1.22
CA PHE A 33 2.97 -12.72 2.16
C PHE A 33 1.90 -13.78 2.32
N THR A 34 1.21 -13.74 3.45
CA THR A 34 -0.03 -14.49 3.62
C THR A 34 -1.15 -13.80 2.82
N VAL A 35 -2.23 -14.53 2.57
CA VAL A 35 -3.44 -13.96 1.93
C VAL A 35 -3.94 -12.77 2.71
N ARG A 36 -3.93 -12.87 4.05
CA ARG A 36 -4.37 -11.77 4.92
C ARG A 36 -3.51 -10.53 4.75
N GLU A 37 -2.19 -10.71 4.70
CA GLU A 37 -1.27 -9.59 4.52
C GLU A 37 -1.46 -8.89 3.17
N ILE A 38 -1.71 -9.66 2.10
CA ILE A 38 -2.01 -9.08 0.79
C ILE A 38 -3.31 -8.26 0.86
N ARG A 39 -4.35 -8.81 1.49
CA ARG A 39 -5.63 -8.10 1.67
C ARG A 39 -5.47 -6.82 2.44
N GLU A 40 -4.79 -6.87 3.58
CA GLU A 40 -4.59 -5.70 4.44
C GLU A 40 -3.76 -4.63 3.74
N THR A 41 -2.73 -5.03 3.02
CA THR A 41 -1.88 -4.10 2.27
C THR A 41 -2.68 -3.42 1.15
N SER A 42 -3.46 -4.20 0.39
CA SER A 42 -4.30 -3.69 -0.69
C SER A 42 -5.40 -2.76 -0.14
N GLN A 43 -6.00 -3.13 0.99
CA GLN A 43 -7.01 -2.32 1.66
C GLN A 43 -6.46 -0.95 2.04
N ARG A 44 -5.24 -0.90 2.58
CA ARG A 44 -4.64 0.38 2.96
C ARG A 44 -4.42 1.29 1.75
N LEU A 45 -4.04 0.74 0.61
CA LEU A 45 -3.92 1.54 -0.61
C LEU A 45 -5.28 2.07 -1.06
N GLY A 46 -6.32 1.23 -0.98
CA GLY A 46 -7.70 1.65 -1.28
C GLY A 46 -8.18 2.75 -0.35
N VAL A 47 -7.88 2.65 0.94
CA VAL A 47 -8.20 3.69 1.93
C VAL A 47 -7.50 5.01 1.55
N ALA A 48 -6.23 4.94 1.16
CA ALA A 48 -5.49 6.13 0.76
C ALA A 48 -6.15 6.84 -0.44
N ARG A 49 -6.61 6.08 -1.42
CA ARG A 49 -7.32 6.63 -2.58
C ARG A 49 -8.58 7.39 -2.17
N LEU A 50 -9.37 6.80 -1.29
CA LEU A 50 -10.63 7.40 -0.83
C LEU A 50 -10.39 8.64 0.03
N LEU A 51 -9.38 8.61 0.89
CA LEU A 51 -8.97 9.79 1.65
C LEU A 51 -8.56 10.94 0.73
N ALA A 52 -7.75 10.63 -0.28
CA ALA A 52 -7.31 11.64 -1.25
C ALA A 52 -8.48 12.19 -2.08
N ALA A 53 -9.53 11.40 -2.27
CA ALA A 53 -10.75 11.84 -2.95
C ALA A 53 -11.69 12.64 -2.04
N GLY A 54 -11.33 12.83 -0.77
CA GLY A 54 -12.12 13.63 0.18
C GLY A 54 -13.29 12.89 0.82
N LYS A 55 -13.29 11.57 0.78
CA LYS A 55 -14.36 10.77 1.40
C LYS A 55 -14.27 10.82 2.93
N SER A 56 -15.42 10.74 3.58
CA SER A 56 -15.47 10.69 5.03
C SER A 56 -14.99 9.34 5.56
N TYR A 57 -14.59 9.31 6.83
CA TYR A 57 -14.20 8.06 7.48
C TYR A 57 -15.34 7.03 7.46
N ALA A 58 -16.57 7.49 7.71
CA ALA A 58 -17.73 6.59 7.70
C ALA A 58 -17.94 5.96 6.32
N ALA A 59 -17.80 6.75 5.25
CA ALA A 59 -17.92 6.24 3.88
C ALA A 59 -16.79 5.24 3.57
N ILE A 60 -15.57 5.53 4.01
CA ILE A 60 -14.43 4.66 3.79
C ILE A 60 -14.60 3.33 4.53
N GLU A 61 -15.04 3.36 5.79
CA GLU A 61 -15.36 2.15 6.55
C GLU A 61 -16.39 1.29 5.82
N ALA A 62 -17.45 1.91 5.34
CA ALA A 62 -18.52 1.20 4.63
C ALA A 62 -18.03 0.57 3.34
N GLU A 63 -17.17 1.27 2.61
CA GLU A 63 -16.72 0.84 1.28
C GLU A 63 -15.57 -0.18 1.34
N THR A 64 -14.67 -0.05 2.31
CA THR A 64 -13.45 -0.86 2.39
C THR A 64 -13.48 -1.92 3.48
N GLY A 65 -14.31 -1.76 4.49
CA GLY A 65 -14.28 -2.58 5.68
C GLY A 65 -13.13 -2.26 6.64
N ALA A 66 -12.33 -1.24 6.35
CA ALA A 66 -11.24 -0.83 7.22
C ALA A 66 -11.77 -0.22 8.51
N SER A 67 -11.08 -0.48 9.63
CA SER A 67 -11.42 0.14 10.91
C SER A 67 -11.03 1.62 10.92
N ALA A 68 -11.65 2.39 11.81
CA ALA A 68 -11.30 3.79 12.01
C ALA A 68 -9.82 3.96 12.36
N THR A 69 -9.25 3.03 13.13
CA THR A 69 -7.84 3.03 13.48
C THR A 69 -6.95 2.89 12.25
N THR A 70 -7.30 1.98 11.36
CA THR A 70 -6.57 1.79 10.09
C THR A 70 -6.65 3.05 9.23
N ILE A 71 -7.84 3.63 9.10
CA ILE A 71 -8.05 4.84 8.30
C ILE A 71 -7.21 6.00 8.85
N ALA A 72 -7.22 6.20 10.16
CA ALA A 72 -6.44 7.25 10.81
C ALA A 72 -4.93 7.05 10.58
N ARG A 73 -4.47 5.81 10.63
CA ARG A 73 -3.07 5.46 10.38
C ARG A 73 -2.65 5.79 8.95
N VAL A 74 -3.49 5.41 7.98
CA VAL A 74 -3.23 5.73 6.57
C VAL A 74 -3.23 7.24 6.34
N SER A 75 -4.19 7.94 6.93
CA SER A 75 -4.28 9.40 6.86
C SER A 75 -2.99 10.06 7.37
N LYS A 76 -2.46 9.57 8.48
CA LYS A 76 -1.20 10.07 9.03
C LYS A 76 -0.03 9.83 8.07
N CYS A 77 0.03 8.66 7.44
CA CYS A 77 1.07 8.35 6.46
C CYS A 77 0.97 9.21 5.21
N LEU A 78 -0.25 9.56 4.77
CA LEU A 78 -0.44 10.47 3.65
C LEU A 78 0.14 11.86 3.94
N SER A 79 -0.03 12.34 5.18
CA SER A 79 0.40 13.68 5.57
C SER A 79 1.87 13.74 5.97
N TYR A 80 2.38 12.71 6.66
CA TYR A 80 3.67 12.73 7.32
C TYR A 80 4.55 11.51 7.03
N GLY A 81 4.16 10.67 6.08
CA GLY A 81 4.89 9.46 5.76
C GLY A 81 6.03 9.67 4.78
N ALA A 82 6.49 8.57 4.20
CA ALA A 82 7.65 8.56 3.30
C ALA A 82 7.34 9.04 1.87
N GLY A 83 6.10 9.37 1.58
CA GLY A 83 5.70 9.82 0.24
C GLY A 83 5.32 8.70 -0.72
N GLY A 84 5.35 7.45 -0.26
CA GLY A 84 5.01 6.29 -1.10
C GLY A 84 3.56 6.27 -1.56
N TYR A 85 2.62 6.59 -0.66
CA TYR A 85 1.21 6.69 -1.03
C TYR A 85 1.00 7.77 -2.08
N GLU A 86 1.62 8.92 -1.91
CA GLU A 86 1.48 10.03 -2.85
C GLU A 86 1.92 9.61 -4.26
N GLN A 87 3.07 8.96 -4.38
CA GLN A 87 3.54 8.45 -5.66
C GLN A 87 2.62 7.38 -6.24
N ALA A 88 2.17 6.45 -5.41
CA ALA A 88 1.25 5.39 -5.84
C ALA A 88 -0.05 5.98 -6.39
N LEU A 89 -0.59 6.99 -5.72
CA LEU A 89 -1.83 7.63 -6.14
C LEU A 89 -1.65 8.37 -7.47
N LYS A 90 -0.51 9.00 -7.68
CA LYS A 90 -0.21 9.64 -8.98
C LYS A 90 -0.19 8.61 -10.12
N ILE A 91 0.38 7.44 -9.87
CA ILE A 91 0.41 6.34 -10.85
C ILE A 91 -1.01 5.88 -11.17
N LEU A 92 -1.84 5.68 -10.14
CA LEU A 92 -3.21 5.24 -10.32
C LEU A 92 -4.06 6.28 -11.07
N ASP A 93 -3.87 7.56 -10.77
CA ASP A 93 -4.60 8.65 -11.42
C ASP A 93 -4.21 8.81 -12.89
N ALA A 94 -3.00 8.41 -13.27
CA ALA A 94 -2.52 8.49 -14.65
C ALA A 94 -3.00 7.33 -15.52
N ARG A 95 -3.66 6.30 -14.96
CA ARG A 95 -4.17 5.19 -15.75
C ARG A 95 -5.32 5.64 -16.65
N PRO A 96 -5.37 5.13 -17.90
CA PRO A 96 -6.51 5.39 -18.78
C PRO A 96 -7.81 4.80 -18.25
#